data_6999a07da8f1b645bb9649fa509a6c2d
#
_entry.id   6999a07da8f1b645bb9649fa509a6c2d
#
_cell.length_a   1.000
_cell.length_b   1.000
_cell.length_c   1.000
_cell.angle_alpha   90.00
_cell.angle_beta   90.00
_cell.angle_gamma   90.00
#
_symmetry.space_group_name_H-M   'P 1'
#
loop_
_entity.id
_entity.type
_entity.pdbx_description
1 polymer ?
#
loop_
_entity_poly.entity_id
_entity_poly.type
_entity_poly.pdbx_seq_one_letter_code
_entity_poly.pdbx_strand_id
1 'polypeptide(L)'
;MRLLGRKSMLLVRTTLRPSEVHGLGLFADEFIPKGFVIWRFDGHVDCRYDESQLAALPEEDQEQLRTFCYLNPGTRLYVYCGDNARYMNHSEQPNTENVGFDEGLFEGEGITIAARDIQPGEEILCDYRSFDADARDGEI
;
A
#
# COMPACT_ATOMS: atom_id res chain seq x y z
N MET A 1 -21.59 8.20 -5.98
CA MET A 1 -21.45 9.62 -5.67
C MET A 1 -20.01 9.93 -5.26
N ARG A 2 -19.54 11.05 -5.70
CA ARG A 2 -18.22 11.47 -5.39
C ARG A 2 -18.19 12.40 -4.19
N LEU A 3 -17.32 12.15 -3.24
CA LEU A 3 -17.18 12.99 -2.06
C LEU A 3 -16.17 14.09 -2.36
N LEU A 4 -16.67 15.31 -2.55
CA LEU A 4 -15.83 16.43 -2.87
C LEU A 4 -14.89 16.76 -1.73
N GLY A 5 -13.64 17.03 -2.07
CA GLY A 5 -12.62 17.38 -1.09
C GLY A 5 -12.16 16.22 -0.25
N ARG A 6 -12.78 15.05 -0.43
CA ARG A 6 -12.35 13.89 0.30
C ARG A 6 -11.00 13.41 -0.21
N LYS A 7 -10.10 13.25 0.73
CA LYS A 7 -8.81 12.64 0.43
C LYS A 7 -8.87 11.22 0.92
N SER A 8 -8.77 10.29 0.02
CA SER A 8 -8.51 8.93 0.44
C SER A 8 -7.05 8.82 0.84
N MET A 9 -6.66 7.70 1.31
CA MET A 9 -5.29 7.40 1.65
C MET A 9 -4.41 7.41 0.39
N LEU A 10 -4.98 7.10 -0.79
CA LEU A 10 -4.36 7.42 -2.07
C LEU A 10 -4.65 8.88 -2.39
N LEU A 11 -3.62 9.68 -2.43
CA LEU A 11 -3.72 11.13 -2.60
C LEU A 11 -3.52 11.57 -4.04
N VAL A 12 -3.38 10.63 -4.96
CA VAL A 12 -3.15 10.88 -6.38
C VAL A 12 -4.18 10.10 -7.20
N ARG A 13 -4.40 10.55 -8.43
CA ARG A 13 -5.31 9.84 -9.32
C ARG A 13 -4.61 8.65 -9.94
N THR A 14 -5.29 7.52 -9.92
CA THR A 14 -4.73 6.25 -10.37
C THR A 14 -5.78 5.44 -11.13
N THR A 15 -5.31 4.47 -11.89
CA THR A 15 -6.14 3.50 -12.61
C THR A 15 -5.56 2.11 -12.39
N LEU A 16 -6.42 1.11 -12.23
CA LEU A 16 -6.00 -0.28 -12.25
C LEU A 16 -5.95 -0.79 -13.67
N ARG A 17 -4.84 -1.43 -14.03
CA ARG A 17 -4.66 -2.05 -15.36
C ARG A 17 -3.86 -3.32 -15.20
N PRO A 18 -3.93 -4.23 -16.20
CA PRO A 18 -3.02 -5.37 -16.18
C PRO A 18 -1.57 -4.92 -16.12
N SER A 19 -0.81 -5.56 -15.24
CA SER A 19 0.58 -5.20 -14.97
C SER A 19 1.51 -6.19 -15.64
N GLU A 20 2.67 -5.71 -16.09
CA GLU A 20 3.72 -6.59 -16.58
C GLU A 20 4.47 -7.27 -15.43
N VAL A 21 4.28 -6.77 -14.21
CA VAL A 21 4.92 -7.34 -13.03
C VAL A 21 4.10 -8.50 -12.47
N HIS A 22 2.83 -8.24 -12.17
CA HIS A 22 1.96 -9.26 -11.59
C HIS A 22 0.50 -8.79 -11.63
N GLY A 23 -0.38 -9.62 -12.15
CA GLY A 23 -1.82 -9.41 -12.12
C GLY A 23 -2.24 -8.00 -12.50
N LEU A 24 -3.05 -7.37 -11.66
CA LEU A 24 -3.39 -5.96 -11.80
C LEU A 24 -2.35 -5.10 -11.11
N GLY A 25 -2.12 -3.94 -11.67
CA GLY A 25 -1.22 -2.96 -11.08
C GLY A 25 -1.89 -1.60 -10.96
N LEU A 26 -1.28 -0.73 -10.17
CA LEU A 26 -1.73 0.63 -9.94
C LEU A 26 -0.93 1.57 -10.82
N PHE A 27 -1.61 2.32 -11.68
CA PHE A 27 -0.96 3.20 -12.66
C PHE A 27 -1.30 4.64 -12.38
N ALA A 28 -0.33 5.53 -12.52
CA ALA A 28 -0.54 6.97 -12.34
C ALA A 28 -1.39 7.52 -13.49
N ASP A 29 -2.41 8.34 -13.14
CA ASP A 29 -3.22 9.04 -14.12
C ASP A 29 -2.88 10.53 -14.19
N GLU A 30 -1.86 10.94 -13.46
CA GLU A 30 -1.41 12.32 -13.44
C GLU A 30 0.09 12.33 -13.16
N PHE A 31 0.72 13.46 -13.44
CA PHE A 31 2.12 13.66 -13.08
C PHE A 31 2.24 13.73 -11.56
N ILE A 32 3.17 12.98 -10.99
CA ILE A 32 3.43 12.98 -9.55
C ILE A 32 4.87 13.43 -9.35
N PRO A 33 5.10 14.61 -8.78
CA PRO A 33 6.46 15.08 -8.57
C PRO A 33 7.17 14.32 -7.45
N LYS A 34 8.47 14.22 -7.57
CA LYS A 34 9.31 13.62 -6.53
C LYS A 34 8.98 14.21 -5.17
N GLY A 35 8.84 13.34 -4.17
CA GLY A 35 8.55 13.72 -2.79
C GLY A 35 7.08 13.88 -2.46
N PHE A 36 6.22 13.86 -3.46
CA PHE A 36 4.78 13.99 -3.20
C PHE A 36 4.26 12.77 -2.44
N VAL A 37 3.40 13.00 -1.44
CA VAL A 37 2.82 11.90 -0.66
C VAL A 37 1.74 11.22 -1.49
N ILE A 38 1.97 9.96 -1.80
CA ILE A 38 1.06 9.16 -2.62
C ILE A 38 0.03 8.46 -1.75
N TRP A 39 0.45 7.93 -0.61
CA TRP A 39 -0.43 7.17 0.26
C TRP A 39 -0.12 7.42 1.73
N ARG A 40 -1.16 7.42 2.54
CA ARG A 40 -1.07 7.38 4.00
C ARG A 40 -2.27 6.62 4.53
N PHE A 41 -2.13 6.09 5.75
CA PHE A 41 -3.22 5.35 6.40
C PHE A 41 -4.39 6.27 6.73
N ASP A 42 -5.62 5.75 6.52
CA ASP A 42 -6.85 6.42 6.93
C ASP A 42 -7.78 5.38 7.54
N GLY A 43 -8.02 5.47 8.83
CA GLY A 43 -8.83 4.51 9.55
C GLY A 43 -10.29 4.43 9.14
N HIS A 44 -10.77 5.36 8.32
CA HIS A 44 -12.13 5.28 7.77
C HIS A 44 -12.22 4.32 6.57
N VAL A 45 -11.09 3.97 5.98
CA VAL A 45 -11.02 3.14 4.78
C VAL A 45 -10.15 1.92 4.99
N ASP A 46 -9.05 2.08 5.72
CA ASP A 46 -8.09 1.01 5.96
C ASP A 46 -8.39 0.31 7.29
N CYS A 47 -8.06 -0.96 7.39
CA CYS A 47 -8.34 -1.76 8.58
C CYS A 47 -7.07 -2.41 9.10
N ARG A 48 -7.06 -2.67 10.41
CA ARG A 48 -5.98 -3.40 11.07
C ARG A 48 -6.52 -4.63 11.75
N TYR A 49 -5.75 -5.72 11.70
CA TYR A 49 -6.12 -6.99 12.32
C TYR A 49 -4.91 -7.56 13.05
N ASP A 50 -5.12 -8.08 14.26
CA ASP A 50 -4.09 -8.91 14.87
C ASP A 50 -4.21 -10.35 14.37
N GLU A 51 -3.23 -11.18 14.70
CA GLU A 51 -3.20 -12.57 14.22
C GLU A 51 -4.43 -13.34 14.66
N SER A 52 -4.90 -13.12 15.88
CA SER A 52 -6.07 -13.86 16.39
C SER A 52 -7.35 -13.44 15.67
N GLN A 53 -7.48 -12.18 15.31
CA GLN A 53 -8.63 -11.71 14.54
C GLN A 53 -8.65 -12.31 13.15
N LEU A 54 -7.50 -12.39 12.49
CA LEU A 54 -7.42 -13.05 11.18
C LEU A 54 -7.73 -14.53 11.30
N ALA A 55 -7.16 -15.21 12.29
CA ALA A 55 -7.35 -16.64 12.46
C ALA A 55 -8.79 -17.02 12.78
N ALA A 56 -9.59 -16.08 13.30
CA ALA A 56 -10.99 -16.31 13.62
C ALA A 56 -11.91 -16.23 12.40
N LEU A 57 -11.41 -15.76 11.26
CA LEU A 57 -12.21 -15.64 10.05
C LEU A 57 -12.31 -16.96 9.29
N PRO A 58 -13.32 -17.10 8.41
CA PRO A 58 -13.37 -18.24 7.51
C PRO A 58 -12.07 -18.33 6.68
N GLU A 59 -11.69 -19.55 6.34
CA GLU A 59 -10.42 -19.80 5.68
C GLU A 59 -10.25 -19.02 4.38
N GLU A 60 -11.31 -18.94 3.57
CA GLU A 60 -11.24 -18.17 2.31
C GLU A 60 -11.03 -16.67 2.55
N ASP A 61 -11.61 -16.14 3.63
CA ASP A 61 -11.42 -14.73 3.96
C ASP A 61 -10.01 -14.47 4.47
N GLN A 62 -9.47 -15.40 5.25
CA GLN A 62 -8.08 -15.31 5.71
C GLN A 62 -7.12 -15.25 4.53
N GLU A 63 -7.35 -16.14 3.55
CA GLU A 63 -6.48 -16.22 2.38
C GLU A 63 -6.47 -14.91 1.60
N GLN A 64 -7.65 -14.33 1.39
CA GLN A 64 -7.77 -13.07 0.69
C GLN A 64 -7.10 -11.92 1.44
N LEU A 65 -7.36 -11.82 2.74
CA LEU A 65 -6.77 -10.75 3.54
C LEU A 65 -5.27 -10.88 3.63
N ARG A 66 -4.74 -12.09 3.82
CA ARG A 66 -3.30 -12.30 3.90
C ARG A 66 -2.60 -11.97 2.58
N THR A 67 -3.30 -12.12 1.46
CA THR A 67 -2.75 -11.77 0.15
C THR A 67 -2.58 -10.26 0.01
N PHE A 68 -3.51 -9.48 0.53
CA PHE A 68 -3.52 -8.03 0.32
C PHE A 68 -3.05 -7.21 1.52
N CYS A 69 -2.95 -7.82 2.70
CA CYS A 69 -2.44 -7.11 3.87
C CYS A 69 -0.92 -7.04 3.85
N TYR A 70 -0.39 -5.97 4.46
CA TYR A 70 1.02 -6.02 4.87
C TYR A 70 1.07 -6.12 6.39
N LEU A 71 2.19 -6.65 6.90
CA LEU A 71 2.40 -6.76 8.33
C LEU A 71 3.28 -5.61 8.79
N ASN A 72 2.70 -4.69 9.58
CA ASN A 72 3.46 -3.55 10.09
C ASN A 72 4.60 -4.03 10.98
N PRO A 73 5.84 -3.66 10.69
CA PRO A 73 6.98 -4.17 11.46
C PRO A 73 7.01 -3.68 12.90
N GLY A 74 6.44 -2.53 13.19
CA GLY A 74 6.42 -1.96 14.53
C GLY A 74 5.29 -2.50 15.39
N THR A 75 4.06 -2.47 14.88
CA THR A 75 2.88 -2.87 15.65
C THR A 75 2.60 -4.36 15.55
N ARG A 76 3.12 -5.02 14.54
CA ARG A 76 2.83 -6.43 14.22
C ARG A 76 1.35 -6.67 13.92
N LEU A 77 0.64 -5.63 13.47
CA LEU A 77 -0.73 -5.75 12.98
C LEU A 77 -0.73 -5.88 11.47
N TYR A 78 -1.67 -6.66 10.96
CA TYR A 78 -1.92 -6.77 9.52
C TYR A 78 -2.76 -5.60 9.08
N VAL A 79 -2.31 -4.90 8.05
CA VAL A 79 -2.98 -3.70 7.54
C VAL A 79 -3.56 -4.00 6.17
N TYR A 80 -4.88 -3.83 6.06
CA TYR A 80 -5.59 -3.97 4.81
C TYR A 80 -5.91 -2.58 4.26
N CYS A 81 -5.36 -2.27 3.10
CA CYS A 81 -5.65 -0.99 2.44
C CYS A 81 -7.01 -1.11 1.75
N GLY A 82 -7.96 -0.30 2.18
CA GLY A 82 -9.32 -0.35 1.66
C GLY A 82 -9.51 0.33 0.33
N ASP A 83 -8.47 0.98 -0.20
CA ASP A 83 -8.49 1.57 -1.53
C ASP A 83 -7.60 0.77 -2.48
N ASN A 84 -7.34 1.31 -3.66
CA ASN A 84 -6.57 0.59 -4.67
C ASN A 84 -5.07 0.52 -4.39
N ALA A 85 -4.60 1.12 -3.29
CA ALA A 85 -3.18 1.00 -2.93
C ALA A 85 -2.76 -0.45 -2.73
N ARG A 86 -3.69 -1.34 -2.37
CA ARG A 86 -3.39 -2.75 -2.19
C ARG A 86 -2.95 -3.46 -3.47
N TYR A 87 -3.12 -2.82 -4.63
CA TYR A 87 -2.69 -3.36 -5.92
C TYR A 87 -1.31 -2.86 -6.35
N MET A 88 -0.63 -2.09 -5.50
CA MET A 88 0.72 -1.62 -5.80
C MET A 88 1.67 -2.82 -5.77
N ASN A 89 2.30 -3.11 -6.91
CA ASN A 89 3.15 -4.27 -7.05
C ASN A 89 4.56 -4.02 -6.52
N HIS A 90 5.25 -5.11 -6.18
CA HIS A 90 6.61 -5.09 -5.67
C HIS A 90 7.62 -4.93 -6.81
N SER A 91 8.67 -4.14 -6.54
CA SER A 91 9.84 -4.06 -7.41
C SER A 91 11.06 -3.75 -6.53
N GLU A 92 12.20 -4.31 -6.90
CA GLU A 92 13.47 -3.94 -6.25
C GLU A 92 14.02 -2.64 -6.82
N GLN A 93 13.37 -2.10 -7.87
CA GLN A 93 13.69 -0.80 -8.44
C GLN A 93 12.43 0.05 -8.47
N PRO A 94 11.88 0.40 -7.29
CA PRO A 94 10.60 1.08 -7.21
C PRO A 94 10.71 2.55 -7.60
N ASN A 95 9.56 3.15 -7.92
CA ASN A 95 9.48 4.59 -8.12
C ASN A 95 8.87 5.30 -6.92
N THR A 96 8.65 4.57 -5.82
CA THR A 96 8.19 5.15 -4.56
C THR A 96 9.17 4.83 -3.45
N GLU A 97 9.03 5.58 -2.36
CA GLU A 97 9.78 5.34 -1.13
C GLU A 97 8.81 5.29 0.02
N ASN A 98 8.94 4.29 0.89
CA ASN A 98 8.12 4.12 2.07
C ASN A 98 8.89 4.63 3.26
N VAL A 99 8.33 5.59 3.98
CA VAL A 99 9.03 6.35 5.01
C VAL A 99 8.33 6.20 6.34
N GLY A 100 9.09 5.90 7.39
CA GLY A 100 8.60 5.96 8.76
C GLY A 100 7.72 4.81 9.19
N PHE A 101 7.70 3.70 8.46
CA PHE A 101 6.85 2.54 8.83
C PHE A 101 7.32 1.88 10.12
N ASP A 102 8.63 1.79 10.35
CA ASP A 102 9.16 1.19 11.57
C ASP A 102 8.85 2.05 12.79
N GLU A 103 8.86 3.37 12.61
CA GLU A 103 8.66 4.32 13.70
C GLU A 103 7.19 4.67 13.93
N GLY A 104 6.31 4.25 13.05
CA GLY A 104 4.90 4.62 13.13
C GLY A 104 4.68 6.11 12.89
N LEU A 105 5.36 6.66 11.90
CA LEU A 105 5.41 8.10 11.63
C LEU A 105 4.03 8.75 11.53
N PHE A 106 3.07 8.06 10.94
CA PHE A 106 1.72 8.59 10.73
C PHE A 106 0.69 7.55 11.15
N GLU A 107 -0.05 7.82 12.22
CA GLU A 107 -1.13 6.94 12.70
C GLU A 107 -0.67 5.52 12.99
N GLY A 108 0.58 5.34 13.38
CA GLY A 108 1.16 4.02 13.63
C GLY A 108 1.73 3.35 12.38
N GLU A 109 1.52 3.95 11.21
CA GLU A 109 2.06 3.48 9.94
C GLU A 109 3.09 4.47 9.42
N GLY A 110 3.61 4.23 8.23
CA GLY A 110 4.43 5.21 7.54
C GLY A 110 3.64 5.89 6.44
N ILE A 111 4.35 6.54 5.54
CA ILE A 111 3.77 7.13 4.34
C ILE A 111 4.54 6.65 3.11
N THR A 112 3.89 6.70 1.97
CA THR A 112 4.52 6.37 0.69
C THR A 112 4.64 7.66 -0.12
N ILE A 113 5.86 7.99 -0.56
CA ILE A 113 6.13 9.18 -1.35
C ILE A 113 6.72 8.79 -2.70
N ALA A 114 6.63 9.68 -3.67
CA ALA A 114 7.31 9.47 -4.96
C ALA A 114 8.80 9.60 -4.76
N ALA A 115 9.56 8.58 -5.16
CA ALA A 115 11.02 8.60 -5.06
C ALA A 115 11.66 9.41 -6.19
N ARG A 116 10.93 9.59 -7.27
CA ARG A 116 11.30 10.41 -8.41
C ARG A 116 10.01 10.94 -9.04
N ASP A 117 10.13 11.78 -10.05
CA ASP A 117 8.96 12.19 -10.83
C ASP A 117 8.35 10.95 -11.50
N ILE A 118 7.04 10.84 -11.41
CA ILE A 118 6.28 9.75 -12.03
C ILE A 118 5.37 10.34 -13.10
N GLN A 119 5.48 9.81 -14.31
CA GLN A 119 4.70 10.33 -15.43
C GLN A 119 3.34 9.65 -15.51
N PRO A 120 2.32 10.31 -16.08
CA PRO A 120 1.05 9.64 -16.34
C PRO A 120 1.29 8.37 -17.16
N GLY A 121 0.63 7.28 -16.78
CA GLY A 121 0.77 6.00 -17.45
C GLY A 121 1.84 5.08 -16.88
N GLU A 122 2.70 5.58 -15.99
CA GLU A 122 3.67 4.71 -15.33
C GLU A 122 3.00 3.90 -14.23
N GLU A 123 3.43 2.66 -14.08
CA GLU A 123 3.01 1.84 -12.95
C GLU A 123 3.68 2.33 -11.68
N ILE A 124 2.91 2.44 -10.59
CA ILE A 124 3.42 2.84 -9.29
C ILE A 124 3.86 1.57 -8.57
N LEU A 125 5.14 1.50 -8.23
CA LEU A 125 5.78 0.30 -7.68
C LEU A 125 6.44 0.63 -6.36
N CYS A 126 6.45 -0.33 -5.44
CA CYS A 126 7.10 -0.16 -4.14
C CYS A 126 7.93 -1.38 -3.79
N ASP A 127 8.87 -1.21 -2.89
CA ASP A 127 9.63 -2.34 -2.34
C ASP A 127 8.92 -2.79 -1.07
N TYR A 128 8.30 -3.96 -1.11
CA TYR A 128 7.55 -4.52 0.02
C TYR A 128 8.41 -4.63 1.28
N ARG A 129 9.71 -4.90 1.12
CA ARG A 129 10.60 -5.05 2.27
C ARG A 129 10.78 -3.78 3.07
N SER A 130 10.42 -2.63 2.50
CA SER A 130 10.55 -1.36 3.22
C SER A 130 9.43 -1.12 4.24
N PHE A 131 8.34 -1.91 4.20
CA PHE A 131 7.21 -1.68 5.11
C PHE A 131 6.50 -2.95 5.57
N ASP A 132 6.80 -4.11 5.00
CA ASP A 132 6.08 -5.36 5.26
C ASP A 132 7.02 -6.35 5.94
N ALA A 133 6.74 -6.66 7.22
CA ALA A 133 7.58 -7.58 7.98
C ALA A 133 7.60 -8.97 7.36
N ASP A 134 6.49 -9.44 6.78
CA ASP A 134 6.45 -10.74 6.12
C ASP A 134 7.38 -10.78 4.92
N ALA A 135 7.44 -9.70 4.16
CA ALA A 135 8.36 -9.61 3.03
C ALA A 135 9.82 -9.57 3.49
N ARG A 136 10.09 -8.89 4.62
CA ARG A 136 11.45 -8.86 5.20
C ARG A 136 11.90 -10.24 5.64
N ASP A 137 10.96 -11.06 6.07
CA ASP A 137 11.28 -12.41 6.57
C ASP A 137 11.49 -13.40 5.44
N GLY A 138 11.52 -12.94 4.21
CA GLY A 138 12.11 -13.72 3.15
C GLY A 138 11.20 -14.24 2.07
N GLU A 139 9.98 -13.75 1.97
CA GLU A 139 8.99 -14.39 1.13
C GLU A 139 8.48 -13.51 -0.01
N ILE A 140 9.32 -12.82 -0.68
CA ILE A 140 8.92 -12.12 -1.90
C ILE A 140 9.29 -12.92 -3.11
#